data_33382165b6b7b61a89d27a4bb33088d4
#
_entry.id   33382165b6b7b61a89d27a4bb33088d4
#
_cell.length_a   1.000
_cell.length_b   1.000
_cell.length_c   1.000
_cell.angle_alpha   90.00
_cell.angle_beta   90.00
_cell.angle_gamma   90.00
#
_symmetry.space_group_name_H-M   'P 1'
#
loop_
_entity.id
_entity.type
_entity.pdbx_description
1 polymer ?
#
loop_
_entity_poly.entity_id
_entity_poly.type
_entity_poly.pdbx_seq_one_letter_code
_entity_poly.pdbx_strand_id
1 'polypeptide(L)'
;MDDRVKKPSSVAEAAINEVAFIAWVDAEVDRCWPWLEQAMRRGVPGGIITHEIDDIKKMVFTRQAHLWSTPNGVALTTFSQYPLCRIMNIWLLGGDFEEVFDVHNDAVEHFARSN
;
A
#
# COMPACT_ATOMS: atom_id res chain seq x y z
N MET A 1 -17.35 -17.75 18.46
CA MET A 1 -17.26 -17.64 17.02
C MET A 1 -16.74 -16.27 16.63
N ASP A 2 -15.92 -16.22 15.62
CA ASP A 2 -15.31 -14.98 15.19
C ASP A 2 -15.99 -14.45 13.93
N ASP A 3 -16.75 -13.38 14.08
CA ASP A 3 -17.48 -12.77 12.96
C ASP A 3 -16.65 -11.75 12.18
N ARG A 4 -15.45 -11.44 12.67
CA ARG A 4 -14.62 -10.39 12.06
C ARG A 4 -14.09 -10.76 10.67
N VAL A 5 -13.95 -12.03 10.40
CA VAL A 5 -13.47 -12.54 9.10
C VAL A 5 -14.56 -13.24 8.33
N LYS A 6 -15.78 -12.94 8.62
CA LYS A 6 -16.94 -13.49 7.93
C LYS A 6 -16.95 -13.01 6.47
N LYS A 7 -17.21 -13.92 5.56
CA LYS A 7 -17.36 -13.58 4.15
C LYS A 7 -18.66 -12.79 3.92
N PRO A 8 -18.70 -11.91 2.93
CA PRO A 8 -19.94 -11.22 2.57
C PRO A 8 -21.03 -12.23 2.27
N SER A 9 -22.22 -12.01 2.80
CA SER A 9 -23.34 -12.89 2.60
C SER A 9 -24.20 -12.49 1.39
N SER A 10 -23.91 -11.35 0.77
CA SER A 10 -24.64 -10.84 -0.37
C SER A 10 -23.75 -9.99 -1.28
N VAL A 11 -24.23 -9.80 -2.51
CA VAL A 11 -23.57 -8.92 -3.48
C VAL A 11 -23.53 -7.48 -2.97
N ALA A 12 -24.62 -7.03 -2.32
CA ALA A 12 -24.70 -5.66 -1.79
C ALA A 12 -23.67 -5.44 -0.68
N GLU A 13 -23.48 -6.41 0.21
CA GLU A 13 -22.47 -6.32 1.28
C GLU A 13 -21.05 -6.27 0.71
N ALA A 14 -20.77 -7.11 -0.29
CA ALA A 14 -19.48 -7.12 -0.95
C ALA A 14 -19.20 -5.78 -1.64
N ALA A 15 -20.21 -5.20 -2.31
CA ALA A 15 -20.09 -3.90 -2.97
C ALA A 15 -19.83 -2.78 -1.98
N ILE A 16 -20.47 -2.79 -0.81
CA ILE A 16 -20.26 -1.79 0.24
C ILE A 16 -18.81 -1.86 0.76
N ASN A 17 -18.30 -3.09 0.99
CA ASN A 17 -16.94 -3.28 1.46
C ASN A 17 -15.91 -2.79 0.42
N GLU A 18 -16.17 -3.03 -0.85
CA GLU A 18 -15.32 -2.56 -1.93
C GLU A 18 -15.34 -1.03 -2.04
N VAL A 19 -16.52 -0.43 -1.96
CA VAL A 19 -16.66 1.04 -1.97
C VAL A 19 -15.90 1.66 -0.81
N ALA A 20 -16.01 1.08 0.38
CA ALA A 20 -15.29 1.57 1.55
C ALA A 20 -13.77 1.45 1.35
N PHE A 21 -13.29 0.37 0.73
CA PHE A 21 -11.88 0.20 0.42
C PHE A 21 -11.38 1.24 -0.58
N ILE A 22 -12.15 1.49 -1.64
CA ILE A 22 -11.82 2.51 -2.63
C ILE A 22 -11.71 3.89 -1.97
N ALA A 23 -12.68 4.23 -1.13
CA ALA A 23 -12.69 5.50 -0.44
C ALA A 23 -11.47 5.64 0.49
N TRP A 24 -11.10 4.57 1.18
CA TRP A 24 -9.92 4.55 2.03
C TRP A 24 -8.64 4.75 1.22
N VAL A 25 -8.50 4.04 0.09
CA VAL A 25 -7.35 4.18 -0.80
C VAL A 25 -7.23 5.61 -1.30
N ASP A 26 -8.33 6.19 -1.77
CA ASP A 26 -8.34 7.57 -2.26
C ASP A 26 -7.87 8.54 -1.18
N ALA A 27 -8.44 8.45 0.01
CA ALA A 27 -8.11 9.35 1.11
C ALA A 27 -6.65 9.19 1.57
N GLU A 28 -6.19 7.95 1.72
CA GLU A 28 -4.84 7.69 2.22
C GLU A 28 -3.77 8.03 1.20
N VAL A 29 -3.98 7.73 -0.07
CA VAL A 29 -3.02 8.10 -1.11
C VAL A 29 -2.97 9.61 -1.26
N ASP A 30 -4.11 10.31 -1.22
CA ASP A 30 -4.14 11.77 -1.26
C ASP A 30 -3.33 12.37 -0.10
N ARG A 31 -3.53 11.83 1.11
CA ARG A 31 -2.83 12.31 2.30
C ARG A 31 -1.31 12.09 2.22
N CYS A 32 -0.92 10.93 1.73
CA CYS A 32 0.49 10.52 1.66
C CYS A 32 1.20 11.00 0.40
N TRP A 33 0.47 11.57 -0.56
CA TRP A 33 1.02 11.92 -1.86
C TRP A 33 2.28 12.77 -1.82
N PRO A 34 2.38 13.83 -0.98
CA PRO A 34 3.61 14.63 -0.93
C PRO A 34 4.84 13.79 -0.62
N TRP A 35 4.72 12.80 0.27
CA TRP A 35 5.83 11.91 0.60
C TRP A 35 6.13 10.94 -0.54
N LEU A 36 5.10 10.40 -1.17
CA LEU A 36 5.25 9.45 -2.28
C LEU A 36 5.87 10.12 -3.49
N GLU A 37 5.41 11.32 -3.82
CA GLU A 37 5.96 12.10 -4.92
C GLU A 37 7.44 12.41 -4.69
N GLN A 38 7.79 12.85 -3.50
CA GLN A 38 9.17 13.17 -3.15
C GLN A 38 10.06 11.93 -3.22
N ALA A 39 9.56 10.78 -2.74
CA ALA A 39 10.29 9.52 -2.81
C ALA A 39 10.55 9.10 -4.25
N MET A 40 9.56 9.26 -5.13
CA MET A 40 9.72 8.97 -6.55
C MET A 40 10.80 9.86 -7.18
N ARG A 41 10.75 11.15 -6.91
CA ARG A 41 11.70 12.10 -7.48
C ARG A 41 13.13 11.81 -7.03
N ARG A 42 13.30 11.35 -5.79
CA ARG A 42 14.63 10.98 -5.28
C ARG A 42 15.18 9.71 -5.91
N GLY A 43 14.30 8.81 -6.32
CA GLY A 43 14.69 7.52 -6.86
C GLY A 43 15.06 7.49 -8.32
N VAL A 44 14.89 8.61 -9.03
CA VAL A 44 15.09 8.68 -10.48
C VAL A 44 16.02 9.84 -10.81
N PRO A 45 17.02 9.63 -11.67
CA PRO A 45 17.86 10.73 -12.15
C PRO A 45 17.02 11.84 -12.78
N GLY A 46 17.31 13.08 -12.43
CA GLY A 46 16.55 14.23 -12.93
C GLY A 46 15.32 14.58 -12.11
N GLY A 47 14.97 13.79 -11.09
CA GLY A 47 13.86 14.08 -10.20
C GLY A 47 12.49 13.98 -10.84
N ILE A 48 12.34 13.10 -11.84
CA ILE A 48 11.09 12.93 -12.57
C ILE A 48 10.14 12.05 -11.77
N ILE A 49 8.85 12.39 -11.77
CA ILE A 49 7.83 11.47 -11.25
C ILE A 49 7.50 10.44 -12.34
N THR A 50 7.51 9.17 -11.95
CA THR A 50 7.25 8.05 -12.86
C THR A 50 5.78 7.65 -12.89
N HIS A 51 5.02 8.02 -11.85
CA HIS A 51 3.62 7.68 -11.70
C HIS A 51 2.86 8.89 -11.18
N GLU A 52 1.68 9.11 -11.68
CA GLU A 52 0.78 10.12 -11.15
C GLU A 52 0.00 9.55 -9.96
N ILE A 53 -0.66 10.43 -9.22
CA ILE A 53 -1.42 10.03 -8.03
C ILE A 53 -2.49 8.97 -8.35
N ASP A 54 -3.17 9.12 -9.50
CA ASP A 54 -4.19 8.16 -9.91
C ASP A 54 -3.61 6.80 -10.27
N ASP A 55 -2.38 6.76 -10.78
CA ASP A 55 -1.69 5.50 -11.04
C ASP A 55 -1.42 4.74 -9.75
N ILE A 56 -0.97 5.45 -8.73
CA ILE A 56 -0.71 4.84 -7.41
C ILE A 56 -2.01 4.34 -6.79
N LYS A 57 -3.08 5.14 -6.84
CA LYS A 57 -4.39 4.71 -6.34
C LYS A 57 -4.83 3.42 -7.01
N LYS A 58 -4.69 3.34 -8.33
CA LYS A 58 -5.06 2.15 -9.09
C LYS A 58 -4.22 0.94 -8.69
N MET A 59 -2.91 1.12 -8.53
CA MET A 59 -2.03 0.02 -8.12
C MET A 59 -2.39 -0.52 -6.73
N VAL A 60 -2.69 0.35 -5.79
CA VAL A 60 -3.11 -0.08 -4.45
C VAL A 60 -4.47 -0.76 -4.50
N PHE A 61 -5.41 -0.18 -5.24
CA PHE A 61 -6.76 -0.72 -5.39
C PHE A 61 -6.75 -2.10 -6.04
N THR A 62 -5.91 -2.33 -7.05
CA THR A 62 -5.79 -3.61 -7.75
C THR A 62 -4.81 -4.57 -7.08
N ARG A 63 -4.23 -4.19 -5.96
CA ARG A 63 -3.28 -4.98 -5.17
C ARG A 63 -1.96 -5.27 -5.88
N GLN A 64 -1.61 -4.45 -6.85
CA GLN A 64 -0.28 -4.45 -7.46
C GLN A 64 0.75 -3.83 -6.52
N ALA A 65 0.29 -2.97 -5.63
CA ALA A 65 1.11 -2.39 -4.58
C ALA A 65 0.32 -2.39 -3.27
N HIS A 66 1.02 -2.34 -2.15
CA HIS A 66 0.40 -2.34 -0.82
C HIS A 66 0.88 -1.11 -0.05
N LEU A 67 -0.07 -0.39 0.53
CA LEU A 67 0.19 0.86 1.23
C LEU A 67 0.23 0.62 2.74
N TRP A 68 1.31 1.06 3.37
CA TRP A 68 1.51 0.99 4.82
C TRP A 68 1.70 2.41 5.31
N SER A 69 0.68 2.96 5.96
CA SER A 69 0.70 4.37 6.35
C SER A 69 0.56 4.52 7.86
N THR A 70 1.12 5.62 8.35
CA THR A 70 0.99 6.09 9.73
C THR A 70 0.69 7.58 9.68
N PRO A 71 0.36 8.23 10.81
CA PRO A 71 0.12 9.67 10.78
C PRO A 71 1.25 10.49 10.19
N ASN A 72 2.50 10.03 10.32
CA ASN A 72 3.66 10.82 9.90
C ASN A 72 4.53 10.17 8.83
N GLY A 73 4.13 9.02 8.30
CA GLY A 73 4.95 8.35 7.29
C GLY A 73 4.16 7.37 6.43
N VAL A 74 4.84 6.84 5.42
CA VAL A 74 4.26 5.91 4.47
C VAL A 74 5.32 5.02 3.85
N ALA A 75 4.95 3.77 3.59
CA ALA A 75 5.73 2.87 2.75
C ALA A 75 4.79 2.25 1.71
N LEU A 76 5.31 2.07 0.51
CA LEU A 76 4.61 1.40 -0.58
C LEU A 76 5.44 0.21 -1.01
N THR A 77 4.85 -0.98 -0.93
CA THR A 77 5.56 -2.24 -1.24
C THR A 77 4.96 -2.93 -2.45
N THR A 78 5.79 -3.67 -3.16
CA THR A 78 5.40 -4.50 -4.30
C THR A 78 6.03 -5.87 -4.16
N PHE A 79 5.58 -6.83 -4.97
CA PHE A 79 6.21 -8.14 -5.03
C PHE A 79 6.86 -8.36 -6.38
N SER A 80 8.03 -8.99 -6.36
CA SER A 80 8.70 -9.49 -7.56
C SER A 80 8.62 -11.00 -7.56
N GLN A 81 8.15 -11.58 -8.66
CA GLN A 81 8.04 -13.02 -8.81
C GLN A 81 9.24 -13.57 -9.58
N TYR A 82 9.93 -14.51 -8.95
CA TYR A 82 11.04 -15.22 -9.55
C TYR A 82 10.70 -16.71 -9.65
N PRO A 83 11.43 -17.49 -10.46
CA PRO A 83 11.11 -18.93 -10.60
C PRO A 83 11.11 -19.72 -9.29
N LEU A 84 11.98 -19.37 -8.36
CA LEU A 84 12.12 -20.12 -7.11
C LEU A 84 11.58 -19.39 -5.89
N CYS A 85 11.19 -18.12 -6.01
CA CYS A 85 10.72 -17.37 -4.85
C CYS A 85 9.94 -16.13 -5.26
N ARG A 86 9.29 -15.52 -4.27
CA ARG A 86 8.60 -14.25 -4.41
C ARG A 86 9.18 -13.31 -3.38
N ILE A 87 9.60 -12.12 -3.82
CA ILE A 87 10.28 -11.16 -2.96
C ILE A 87 9.44 -9.90 -2.83
N MET A 88 9.23 -9.46 -1.59
CA MET A 88 8.58 -8.17 -1.33
C MET A 88 9.62 -7.07 -1.39
N ASN A 89 9.34 -6.04 -2.18
CA ASN A 89 10.21 -4.89 -2.33
C ASN A 89 9.59 -3.67 -1.66
N ILE A 90 10.40 -2.87 -0.97
CA ILE A 90 9.98 -1.54 -0.56
C ILE A 90 10.26 -0.62 -1.73
N TRP A 91 9.20 -0.17 -2.38
CA TRP A 91 9.35 0.68 -3.57
C TRP A 91 9.49 2.15 -3.20
N LEU A 92 8.57 2.66 -2.38
CA LEU A 92 8.60 4.05 -1.95
C LEU A 92 8.54 4.13 -0.43
N LEU A 93 9.29 5.07 0.13
CA LEU A 93 9.36 5.27 1.56
C LEU A 93 9.45 6.77 1.83
N GLY A 94 8.54 7.30 2.62
CA GLY A 94 8.49 8.73 2.89
C GLY A 94 8.05 9.08 4.30
N GLY A 95 8.30 10.33 4.69
CA GLY A 95 7.97 10.79 6.02
C GLY A 95 8.82 10.11 7.09
N ASP A 96 8.23 9.83 8.23
CA ASP A 96 8.90 9.15 9.35
C ASP A 96 8.84 7.64 9.13
N PHE A 97 9.84 7.10 8.45
CA PHE A 97 9.88 5.68 8.14
C PHE A 97 10.10 4.80 9.37
N GLU A 98 10.73 5.32 10.42
CA GLU A 98 10.89 4.56 11.67
C GLU A 98 9.53 4.31 12.29
N GLU A 99 8.64 5.30 12.29
CA GLU A 99 7.27 5.14 12.76
C GLU A 99 6.54 4.07 11.95
N VAL A 100 6.69 4.08 10.62
CA VAL A 100 6.06 3.10 9.74
C VAL A 100 6.52 1.69 10.10
N PHE A 101 7.81 1.48 10.29
CA PHE A 101 8.34 0.18 10.65
C PHE A 101 7.91 -0.23 12.06
N ASP A 102 7.92 0.69 13.01
CA ASP A 102 7.50 0.38 14.38
C ASP A 102 6.04 -0.07 14.46
N VAL A 103 5.17 0.64 13.74
CA VAL A 103 3.73 0.34 13.74
C VAL A 103 3.41 -0.92 12.95
N HIS A 104 4.02 -1.09 11.79
CA HIS A 104 3.64 -2.15 10.84
C HIS A 104 4.60 -3.33 10.76
N ASN A 105 5.70 -3.32 11.50
CA ASN A 105 6.74 -4.34 11.36
C ASN A 105 6.22 -5.77 11.38
N ASP A 106 5.44 -6.12 12.39
CA ASP A 106 4.91 -7.48 12.52
C ASP A 106 3.94 -7.81 11.39
N ALA A 107 3.10 -6.86 11.01
CA ALA A 107 2.13 -7.05 9.94
C ALA A 107 2.83 -7.20 8.58
N VAL A 108 3.82 -6.37 8.31
CA VAL A 108 4.59 -6.44 7.05
C VAL A 108 5.34 -7.76 6.97
N GLU A 109 6.00 -8.17 8.05
CA GLU A 109 6.74 -9.43 8.10
C GLU A 109 5.80 -10.62 7.88
N HIS A 110 4.67 -10.63 8.57
CA HIS A 110 3.66 -11.68 8.40
C HIS A 110 3.13 -11.71 6.96
N PHE A 111 2.83 -10.55 6.40
CA PHE A 111 2.33 -10.44 5.03
C PHE A 111 3.35 -10.95 4.02
N ALA A 112 4.61 -10.59 4.19
CA ALA A 112 5.68 -11.04 3.30
C ALA A 112 5.85 -12.56 3.34
N ARG A 113 5.76 -13.17 4.53
CA ARG A 113 5.87 -14.62 4.69
C ARG A 113 4.68 -15.37 4.11
N SER A 114 3.50 -14.76 4.15
CA SER A 114 2.26 -15.38 3.68
C SER A 114 2.09 -15.33 2.16
N ASN A 115 2.88 -14.54 1.52
CA ASN A 115 2.83 -14.32 0.08
C ASN A 115 4.18 -14.65 -0.55
#